data_3e21e1e4de4d12e200e12b3f6e090697
#
_entry.id   3e21e1e4de4d12e200e12b3f6e090697
#
_cell.length_a   1.000
_cell.length_b   1.000
_cell.length_c   1.000
_cell.angle_alpha   90.00
_cell.angle_beta   90.00
_cell.angle_gamma   90.00
#
_symmetry.space_group_name_H-M   'P 1'
#
loop_
_entity.id
_entity.type
_entity.pdbx_description
1 polymer ?
#
loop_
_entity_poly.entity_id
_entity_poly.type
_entity_poly.pdbx_seq_one_letter_code
_entity_poly.pdbx_strand_id
1 'polypeptide(L)'
;MPKPSNSWLTVSYQPVSLFSLKRYDATSMAARSNLVPTPYAIKMALLKVLIEGEGKHHFSSFDVWIQREFFWIRDLQIYIQPPERIVVNRNGYKLRYYDQTADKADKSRPTVPMQDGFVFREWVYLEGNLKICCGSTDRGNDLEQLFAQINYFGKRGCFFQYLPDQTEHTPEPQFQLNQTTGFTVQPMDDLGEKTTFSKINPFSTQKAQLDKDRVIKPGFLPLQLVATSARYDLYERY
;
A
#
# COMPACT_ATOMS: atom_id res chain seq x y z
N MET A 1 37.61 8.77 -0.69
CA MET A 1 36.55 8.13 -1.47
C MET A 1 35.35 9.07 -1.48
N PRO A 2 34.80 9.45 -2.63
CA PRO A 2 33.56 10.23 -2.64
C PRO A 2 32.46 9.42 -1.94
N LYS A 3 31.70 10.05 -1.05
CA LYS A 3 30.48 9.44 -0.50
C LYS A 3 29.60 9.08 -1.69
N PRO A 4 29.00 7.87 -1.74
CA PRO A 4 28.02 7.57 -2.76
C PRO A 4 26.94 8.66 -2.72
N SER A 5 26.70 9.29 -3.85
CA SER A 5 25.65 10.28 -3.97
C SER A 5 24.34 9.53 -3.75
N ASN A 6 23.64 9.83 -2.65
CA ASN A 6 22.29 9.33 -2.43
C ASN A 6 21.46 9.67 -3.67
N SER A 7 21.07 8.67 -4.43
CA SER A 7 20.22 8.86 -5.59
C SER A 7 18.77 8.55 -5.23
N TRP A 8 17.88 9.32 -5.81
CA TRP A 8 16.42 9.12 -5.73
C TRP A 8 15.95 8.49 -7.02
N LEU A 9 15.10 7.49 -6.89
CA LEU A 9 14.45 6.83 -8.01
C LEU A 9 12.98 7.25 -8.02
N THR A 10 12.53 7.85 -9.13
CA THR A 10 11.10 8.09 -9.37
C THR A 10 10.60 7.12 -10.42
N VAL A 11 9.54 6.39 -10.09
CA VAL A 11 8.86 5.45 -10.97
C VAL A 11 7.42 5.86 -11.18
N SER A 12 6.89 5.57 -12.37
CA SER A 12 5.51 5.86 -12.74
C SER A 12 4.72 4.58 -12.99
N TYR A 13 3.47 4.58 -12.57
CA TYR A 13 2.54 3.48 -12.77
C TYR A 13 1.23 3.98 -13.36
N GLN A 14 0.75 3.29 -14.37
CA GLN A 14 -0.59 3.48 -14.91
C GLN A 14 -1.57 2.56 -14.16
N PRO A 15 -2.63 3.09 -13.55
CA PRO A 15 -3.68 2.27 -12.97
C PRO A 15 -4.48 1.57 -14.07
N VAL A 16 -4.68 0.25 -13.95
CA VAL A 16 -5.43 -0.54 -14.93
C VAL A 16 -6.71 -1.15 -14.37
N SER A 17 -6.98 -0.91 -13.09
CA SER A 17 -8.18 -1.36 -12.39
C SER A 17 -8.58 -0.36 -11.32
N LEU A 18 -9.80 -0.52 -10.79
CA LEU A 18 -10.21 0.22 -9.61
C LEU A 18 -9.33 -0.15 -8.41
N PHE A 19 -8.90 0.86 -7.68
CA PHE A 19 -8.12 0.71 -6.47
C PHE A 19 -9.05 0.65 -5.24
N SER A 20 -8.80 -0.27 -4.33
CA SER A 20 -9.53 -0.35 -3.05
C SER A 20 -8.63 -0.96 -1.98
N LEU A 21 -8.02 -0.13 -1.17
CA LEU A 21 -7.18 -0.53 -0.05
C LEU A 21 -7.76 0.06 1.24
N LYS A 22 -8.36 -0.82 2.06
CA LYS A 22 -9.03 -0.40 3.29
C LYS A 22 -8.10 0.43 4.17
N ARG A 23 -8.56 1.60 4.60
CA ARG A 23 -7.87 2.42 5.60
C ARG A 23 -7.86 1.70 6.94
N TYR A 24 -6.83 1.93 7.74
CA TYR A 24 -6.68 1.29 9.05
C TYR A 24 -7.78 1.72 10.04
N ASP A 25 -8.26 2.96 9.92
CA ASP A 25 -9.29 3.57 10.77
C ASP A 25 -10.73 3.27 10.30
N ALA A 26 -10.88 2.53 9.20
CA ALA A 26 -12.19 2.21 8.67
C ALA A 26 -12.82 0.99 9.37
N THR A 27 -14.11 1.08 9.66
CA THR A 27 -14.88 -0.03 10.24
C THR A 27 -15.06 -1.18 9.25
N SER A 28 -15.47 -2.35 9.73
CA SER A 28 -15.75 -3.51 8.87
C SER A 28 -16.96 -3.28 7.93
N MET A 29 -17.96 -2.53 8.40
CA MET A 29 -19.19 -2.28 7.64
C MET A 29 -19.06 -1.09 6.67
N ALA A 30 -18.23 -0.08 6.98
CA ALA A 30 -18.00 1.09 6.16
C ALA A 30 -16.51 1.18 5.81
N ALA A 31 -16.05 0.33 4.90
CA ALA A 31 -14.64 0.28 4.54
C ALA A 31 -14.28 1.44 3.60
N ARG A 32 -13.79 2.54 4.16
CA ARG A 32 -13.13 3.59 3.41
C ARG A 32 -11.82 3.09 2.81
N SER A 33 -11.54 3.54 1.60
CA SER A 33 -10.30 3.25 0.89
C SER A 33 -9.27 4.36 1.08
N ASN A 34 -7.99 4.00 1.11
CA ASN A 34 -6.92 4.95 0.83
C ASN A 34 -7.07 5.46 -0.61
N LEU A 35 -6.71 6.71 -0.85
CA LEU A 35 -6.72 7.33 -2.19
C LEU A 35 -5.54 6.84 -3.04
N VAL A 36 -4.41 6.61 -2.40
CA VAL A 36 -3.17 6.09 -3.00
C VAL A 36 -2.60 4.97 -2.12
N PRO A 37 -1.74 4.09 -2.66
CA PRO A 37 -1.00 3.12 -1.85
C PRO A 37 -0.21 3.82 -0.74
N THR A 38 -0.07 3.17 0.40
CA THR A 38 0.75 3.67 1.50
C THR A 38 2.19 3.19 1.39
N PRO A 39 3.17 3.83 2.06
CA PRO A 39 4.55 3.35 2.12
C PRO A 39 4.63 1.88 2.55
N TYR A 40 3.84 1.46 3.53
CA TYR A 40 3.75 0.05 3.92
C TYR A 40 3.34 -0.86 2.76
N ALA A 41 2.28 -0.50 2.02
CA ALA A 41 1.81 -1.31 0.89
C ALA A 41 2.86 -1.41 -0.22
N ILE A 42 3.61 -0.33 -0.48
CA ILE A 42 4.69 -0.30 -1.47
C ILE A 42 5.86 -1.17 -1.02
N LYS A 43 6.33 -1.03 0.23
CA LYS A 43 7.43 -1.82 0.80
C LYS A 43 7.10 -3.32 0.82
N MET A 44 5.85 -3.67 1.14
CA MET A 44 5.40 -5.06 1.10
C MET A 44 5.34 -5.62 -0.33
N ALA A 45 5.03 -4.79 -1.33
CA ALA A 45 5.09 -5.20 -2.73
C ALA A 45 6.54 -5.42 -3.20
N LEU A 46 7.46 -4.52 -2.84
CA LEU A 46 8.91 -4.69 -3.09
C LEU A 46 9.44 -5.97 -2.45
N LEU A 47 9.12 -6.20 -1.17
CA LEU A 47 9.56 -7.40 -0.46
C LEU A 47 9.00 -8.68 -1.09
N LYS A 48 7.74 -8.65 -1.56
CA LYS A 48 7.12 -9.77 -2.25
C LYS A 48 7.91 -10.14 -3.51
N VAL A 49 8.16 -9.18 -4.40
CA VAL A 49 8.84 -9.48 -5.67
C VAL A 49 10.30 -9.88 -5.44
N LEU A 50 10.97 -9.31 -4.44
CA LEU A 50 12.30 -9.73 -4.03
C LEU A 50 12.34 -11.19 -3.58
N ILE A 51 11.41 -11.61 -2.73
CA ILE A 51 11.33 -13.00 -2.25
C ILE A 51 10.98 -13.95 -3.39
N GLU A 52 10.04 -13.59 -4.26
CA GLU A 52 9.62 -14.42 -5.39
C GLU A 52 10.74 -14.58 -6.44
N GLY A 53 11.53 -13.54 -6.67
CA GLY A 53 12.66 -13.55 -7.60
C GLY A 53 13.89 -14.27 -7.02
N GLU A 54 14.41 -13.74 -5.93
CA GLU A 54 15.73 -14.13 -5.38
C GLU A 54 15.67 -15.15 -4.26
N GLY A 55 14.55 -15.27 -3.53
CA GLY A 55 14.44 -16.10 -2.34
C GLY A 55 14.80 -17.58 -2.56
N LYS A 56 14.50 -18.12 -3.75
CA LYS A 56 14.83 -19.50 -4.13
C LYS A 56 16.33 -19.76 -4.19
N HIS A 57 17.14 -18.74 -4.48
CA HIS A 57 18.61 -18.85 -4.55
C HIS A 57 19.26 -18.85 -3.18
N HIS A 58 18.52 -18.49 -2.13
CA HIS A 58 18.99 -18.37 -0.76
C HIS A 58 18.36 -19.40 0.20
N PHE A 59 17.82 -20.51 -0.32
CA PHE A 59 17.02 -21.46 0.47
C PHE A 59 17.72 -21.93 1.76
N SER A 60 19.02 -22.27 1.70
CA SER A 60 19.80 -22.73 2.86
C SER A 60 20.19 -21.63 3.86
N SER A 61 20.10 -20.35 3.47
CA SER A 61 20.47 -19.18 4.28
C SER A 61 19.38 -18.12 4.28
N PHE A 62 18.15 -18.52 4.00
CA PHE A 62 17.03 -17.61 3.76
C PHE A 62 16.81 -16.62 4.90
N ASP A 63 16.84 -17.06 6.15
CA ASP A 63 16.56 -16.18 7.30
C ASP A 63 17.60 -15.05 7.44
N VAL A 64 18.87 -15.37 7.18
CA VAL A 64 19.94 -14.35 7.25
C VAL A 64 19.84 -13.38 6.08
N TRP A 65 19.62 -13.91 4.87
CA TRP A 65 19.49 -13.11 3.65
C TRP A 65 18.29 -12.19 3.73
N ILE A 66 17.10 -12.73 4.05
CA ILE A 66 15.86 -11.94 4.06
C ILE A 66 15.87 -10.86 5.15
N GLN A 67 16.53 -11.12 6.29
CA GLN A 67 16.62 -10.11 7.35
C GLN A 67 17.44 -8.90 6.89
N ARG A 68 18.52 -9.10 6.16
CA ARG A 68 19.34 -8.03 5.59
C ARG A 68 18.58 -7.25 4.52
N GLU A 69 17.94 -7.95 3.58
CA GLU A 69 17.16 -7.32 2.50
C GLU A 69 15.92 -6.60 3.04
N PHE A 70 15.32 -7.14 4.09
CA PHE A 70 14.20 -6.50 4.77
C PHE A 70 14.59 -5.15 5.38
N PHE A 71 15.73 -5.05 6.05
CA PHE A 71 16.17 -3.77 6.62
C PHE A 71 16.36 -2.71 5.55
N TRP A 72 16.98 -3.07 4.43
CA TRP A 72 17.11 -2.15 3.32
C TRP A 72 15.76 -1.63 2.81
N ILE A 73 14.77 -2.50 2.57
CA ILE A 73 13.43 -2.10 2.11
C ILE A 73 12.68 -1.32 3.20
N ARG A 74 12.79 -1.74 4.46
CA ARG A 74 12.16 -1.06 5.60
C ARG A 74 12.59 0.41 5.69
N ASP A 75 13.87 0.67 5.48
CA ASP A 75 14.47 1.98 5.69
C ASP A 75 14.37 2.91 4.47
N LEU A 76 13.78 2.44 3.36
CA LEU A 76 13.51 3.28 2.19
C LEU A 76 12.59 4.45 2.56
N GLN A 77 12.98 5.66 2.15
CA GLN A 77 12.10 6.82 2.17
C GLN A 77 11.20 6.78 0.93
N ILE A 78 9.90 6.90 1.12
CA ILE A 78 8.90 6.80 0.05
C ILE A 78 8.03 8.03 0.05
N TYR A 79 7.97 8.72 -1.09
CA TYR A 79 7.05 9.80 -1.38
C TYR A 79 6.13 9.40 -2.54
N ILE A 80 4.88 9.86 -2.48
CA ILE A 80 3.85 9.44 -3.42
C ILE A 80 3.19 10.69 -4.00
N GLN A 81 3.23 10.83 -5.31
CA GLN A 81 2.44 11.84 -6.02
C GLN A 81 1.19 11.17 -6.59
N PRO A 82 0.00 11.58 -6.16
CA PRO A 82 -1.24 11.07 -6.71
C PRO A 82 -1.40 11.44 -8.18
N PRO A 83 -2.23 10.72 -8.96
CA PRO A 83 -2.60 11.12 -10.31
C PRO A 83 -3.35 12.46 -10.32
N GLU A 84 -3.66 12.96 -11.51
CA GLU A 84 -4.28 14.27 -11.68
C GLU A 84 -5.67 14.36 -11.07
N ARG A 85 -6.45 13.29 -11.22
CA ARG A 85 -7.78 13.18 -10.65
C ARG A 85 -8.00 11.85 -9.96
N ILE A 86 -8.80 11.89 -8.92
CA ILE A 86 -9.22 10.70 -8.19
C ILE A 86 -10.72 10.77 -7.96
N VAL A 87 -11.44 9.72 -8.38
CA VAL A 87 -12.85 9.55 -8.07
C VAL A 87 -13.03 8.41 -7.07
N VAL A 88 -13.65 8.71 -5.94
CA VAL A 88 -13.99 7.71 -4.92
C VAL A 88 -15.47 7.36 -5.07
N ASN A 89 -15.79 6.13 -5.46
CA ASN A 89 -17.15 5.64 -5.56
C ASN A 89 -17.53 4.86 -4.30
N ARG A 90 -18.74 5.14 -3.78
CA ARG A 90 -19.32 4.44 -2.62
C ARG A 90 -20.41 3.50 -3.07
N ASN A 91 -20.16 2.20 -2.93
CA ASN A 91 -21.12 1.17 -3.28
C ASN A 91 -21.52 0.34 -2.07
N GLY A 92 -22.83 0.18 -1.90
CA GLY A 92 -23.40 -0.76 -0.93
C GLY A 92 -23.83 -2.04 -1.63
N TYR A 93 -23.55 -3.19 -1.05
CA TYR A 93 -23.98 -4.48 -1.56
C TYR A 93 -24.22 -5.49 -0.45
N LYS A 94 -25.05 -6.47 -0.74
CA LYS A 94 -25.28 -7.60 0.15
C LYS A 94 -24.12 -8.58 0.05
N LEU A 95 -23.66 -9.05 1.21
CA LEU A 95 -22.73 -10.17 1.32
C LEU A 95 -23.43 -11.31 2.03
N ARG A 96 -23.18 -12.53 1.57
CA ARG A 96 -23.48 -13.73 2.35
C ARG A 96 -22.21 -14.19 3.04
N TYR A 97 -22.28 -14.41 4.33
CA TYR A 97 -21.15 -14.89 5.12
C TYR A 97 -21.61 -16.01 6.06
N TYR A 98 -20.66 -16.89 6.36
CA TYR A 98 -20.88 -17.95 7.33
C TYR A 98 -20.80 -17.36 8.75
N ASP A 99 -21.88 -17.51 9.52
CA ASP A 99 -21.90 -17.08 10.92
C ASP A 99 -21.46 -18.23 11.85
N GLN A 100 -20.20 -18.18 12.23
CA GLN A 100 -19.62 -19.16 13.15
C GLN A 100 -20.21 -19.09 14.58
N THR A 101 -20.87 -17.99 14.94
CA THR A 101 -21.44 -17.82 16.27
C THR A 101 -22.82 -18.45 16.37
N ALA A 102 -23.60 -18.45 15.30
CA ALA A 102 -24.88 -19.12 15.24
C ALA A 102 -24.75 -20.65 15.36
N ASP A 103 -23.63 -21.20 14.89
CA ASP A 103 -23.34 -22.64 14.96
C ASP A 103 -23.03 -23.15 16.38
N LYS A 104 -22.69 -22.25 17.31
CA LYS A 104 -22.34 -22.57 18.69
C LYS A 104 -23.48 -22.43 19.68
N ALA A 105 -24.52 -21.67 19.33
CA ALA A 105 -25.53 -21.21 20.29
C ALA A 105 -26.74 -22.15 20.45
N ASP A 106 -27.11 -22.95 19.43
CA ASP A 106 -28.31 -23.82 19.51
C ASP A 106 -28.16 -25.03 18.58
N LYS A 107 -27.81 -26.17 19.16
CA LYS A 107 -27.71 -27.46 18.44
C LYS A 107 -29.08 -28.03 17.99
N SER A 108 -30.20 -27.45 18.43
CA SER A 108 -31.56 -27.94 18.12
C SER A 108 -32.20 -27.25 16.93
N ARG A 109 -31.62 -26.17 16.41
CA ARG A 109 -32.14 -25.47 15.23
C ARG A 109 -31.31 -25.83 13.99
N PRO A 110 -31.99 -26.06 12.83
CA PRO A 110 -31.24 -26.14 11.58
C PRO A 110 -30.54 -24.78 11.39
N THR A 111 -29.24 -24.76 11.59
CA THR A 111 -28.42 -23.59 11.39
C THR A 111 -28.58 -23.10 9.96
N VAL A 112 -28.98 -21.86 9.79
CA VAL A 112 -28.82 -21.18 8.48
C VAL A 112 -27.35 -20.89 8.33
N PRO A 113 -26.60 -21.68 7.56
CA PRO A 113 -25.13 -21.59 7.53
C PRO A 113 -24.63 -20.28 6.91
N MET A 114 -25.55 -19.52 6.30
CA MET A 114 -25.24 -18.28 5.61
C MET A 114 -26.17 -17.18 6.06
N GLN A 115 -25.60 -16.12 6.59
CA GLN A 115 -26.31 -14.88 6.93
C GLN A 115 -26.10 -13.82 5.87
N ASP A 116 -27.13 -13.00 5.64
CA ASP A 116 -27.06 -11.84 4.79
C ASP A 116 -26.55 -10.64 5.60
N GLY A 117 -25.50 -9.98 5.12
CA GLY A 117 -25.01 -8.72 5.64
C GLY A 117 -25.00 -7.66 4.58
N PHE A 118 -25.11 -6.40 4.99
CA PHE A 118 -24.96 -5.26 4.10
C PHE A 118 -23.65 -4.55 4.40
N VAL A 119 -22.86 -4.28 3.36
CA VAL A 119 -21.55 -3.63 3.50
C VAL A 119 -21.41 -2.51 2.49
N PHE A 120 -20.72 -1.47 2.91
CA PHE A 120 -20.27 -0.39 2.03
C PHE A 120 -18.81 -0.57 1.70
N ARG A 121 -18.44 -0.28 0.45
CA ARG A 121 -17.06 -0.27 -0.03
C ARG A 121 -16.81 0.97 -0.88
N GLU A 122 -15.65 1.57 -0.68
CA GLU A 122 -15.14 2.57 -1.56
C GLU A 122 -14.25 1.93 -2.63
N TRP A 123 -14.46 2.37 -3.87
CA TRP A 123 -13.66 2.03 -5.03
C TRP A 123 -13.12 3.32 -5.60
N VAL A 124 -11.81 3.36 -5.74
CA VAL A 124 -11.07 4.54 -6.18
C VAL A 124 -10.68 4.35 -7.64
N TYR A 125 -11.13 5.28 -8.47
CA TYR A 125 -10.68 5.43 -9.85
C TYR A 125 -9.58 6.48 -9.88
N LEU A 126 -8.43 6.13 -10.46
CA LEU A 126 -7.27 6.99 -10.59
C LEU A 126 -7.14 7.40 -12.06
N GLU A 127 -7.29 8.68 -12.36
CA GLU A 127 -7.11 9.25 -13.70
C GLU A 127 -5.72 9.89 -13.78
N GLY A 128 -4.88 9.38 -14.68
CA GLY A 128 -3.47 9.74 -14.79
C GLY A 128 -2.54 8.77 -14.05
N ASN A 129 -1.24 9.07 -14.07
CA ASN A 129 -0.22 8.18 -13.54
C ASN A 129 0.04 8.43 -12.05
N LEU A 130 0.19 7.35 -11.30
CA LEU A 130 0.71 7.37 -9.94
C LEU A 130 2.23 7.43 -10.00
N LYS A 131 2.85 8.40 -9.34
CA LYS A 131 4.32 8.47 -9.21
C LYS A 131 4.75 8.11 -7.80
N ILE A 132 5.82 7.32 -7.71
CA ILE A 132 6.44 6.90 -6.45
C ILE A 132 7.91 7.31 -6.52
N CYS A 133 8.34 8.14 -5.57
CA CYS A 133 9.73 8.54 -5.42
C CYS A 133 10.33 7.85 -4.20
N CYS A 134 11.37 7.05 -4.43
CA CYS A 134 12.10 6.33 -3.38
C CYS A 134 13.50 6.86 -3.27
N GLY A 135 13.93 7.12 -2.06
CA GLY A 135 15.20 7.78 -1.84
C GLY A 135 16.19 7.04 -1.02
N SER A 136 17.38 7.61 -1.17
CA SER A 136 18.56 7.40 -0.37
C SER A 136 19.11 5.98 -0.43
N THR A 137 19.33 5.47 -1.65
CA THR A 137 19.94 4.16 -1.79
C THR A 137 21.09 4.18 -2.79
N ASP A 138 22.13 3.47 -2.48
CA ASP A 138 23.21 3.10 -3.40
C ASP A 138 22.81 1.93 -4.34
N ARG A 139 21.61 1.35 -4.11
CA ARG A 139 21.05 0.22 -4.86
C ARG A 139 19.90 0.66 -5.81
N GLY A 140 20.03 1.82 -6.45
CA GLY A 140 19.00 2.38 -7.32
C GLY A 140 18.58 1.44 -8.46
N ASN A 141 19.55 0.77 -9.10
CA ASN A 141 19.27 -0.17 -10.20
C ASN A 141 18.53 -1.43 -9.72
N ASP A 142 18.89 -1.97 -8.54
CA ASP A 142 18.17 -3.12 -7.96
C ASP A 142 16.74 -2.73 -7.63
N LEU A 143 16.56 -1.53 -7.07
CA LEU A 143 15.24 -1.00 -6.72
C LEU A 143 14.36 -0.81 -7.96
N GLU A 144 14.91 -0.28 -9.04
CA GLU A 144 14.21 -0.16 -10.32
C GLU A 144 13.74 -1.51 -10.85
N GLN A 145 14.62 -2.52 -10.84
CA GLN A 145 14.28 -3.88 -11.26
C GLN A 145 13.15 -4.49 -10.40
N LEU A 146 13.13 -4.22 -9.09
CA LEU A 146 12.05 -4.66 -8.21
C LEU A 146 10.74 -3.95 -8.57
N PHE A 147 10.76 -2.63 -8.77
CA PHE A 147 9.56 -1.89 -9.18
C PHE A 147 9.00 -2.38 -10.50
N ALA A 148 9.85 -2.69 -11.48
CA ALA A 148 9.43 -3.22 -12.79
C ALA A 148 8.63 -4.54 -12.70
N GLN A 149 8.78 -5.30 -11.62
CA GLN A 149 8.08 -6.56 -11.38
C GLN A 149 6.78 -6.39 -10.59
N ILE A 150 6.50 -5.22 -10.03
CA ILE A 150 5.27 -4.97 -9.26
C ILE A 150 4.11 -4.72 -10.22
N ASN A 151 3.05 -5.50 -10.07
CA ASN A 151 1.83 -5.37 -10.85
C ASN A 151 0.58 -5.04 -10.01
N TYR A 152 0.69 -4.95 -8.69
CA TYR A 152 -0.37 -4.46 -7.81
C TYR A 152 0.19 -3.95 -6.48
N PHE A 153 -0.53 -3.04 -5.82
CA PHE A 153 -0.21 -2.56 -4.49
C PHE A 153 -1.29 -2.96 -3.49
N GLY A 154 -0.86 -3.45 -2.33
CA GLY A 154 -1.71 -3.86 -1.22
C GLY A 154 -2.40 -5.19 -1.45
N LYS A 155 -3.58 -5.24 -2.07
CA LYS A 155 -4.29 -6.50 -2.33
C LYS A 155 -4.37 -6.81 -3.82
N ARG A 156 -4.49 -8.10 -4.15
CA ARG A 156 -4.77 -8.56 -5.52
C ARG A 156 -6.05 -7.90 -6.04
N GLY A 157 -6.00 -7.41 -7.28
CA GLY A 157 -7.08 -6.66 -7.93
C GLY A 157 -6.86 -5.16 -7.97
N CYS A 158 -5.90 -4.61 -7.22
CA CYS A 158 -5.46 -3.23 -7.34
C CYS A 158 -4.28 -3.16 -8.33
N PHE A 159 -4.56 -3.43 -9.60
CA PHE A 159 -3.53 -3.60 -10.63
C PHE A 159 -3.01 -2.26 -11.17
N PHE A 160 -1.70 -2.25 -11.37
CA PHE A 160 -0.94 -1.15 -11.94
C PHE A 160 0.05 -1.69 -12.96
N GLN A 161 0.30 -0.91 -13.99
CA GLN A 161 1.32 -1.19 -14.99
C GLN A 161 2.50 -0.24 -14.80
N TYR A 162 3.70 -0.78 -14.65
CA TYR A 162 4.94 -0.02 -14.61
C TYR A 162 5.22 0.63 -15.97
N LEU A 163 5.69 1.88 -15.94
CA LEU A 163 6.04 2.68 -17.13
C LEU A 163 7.55 2.94 -17.17
N PRO A 164 8.35 2.09 -17.85
CA PRO A 164 9.81 2.22 -17.85
C PRO A 164 10.29 3.54 -18.43
N ASP A 165 9.62 4.05 -19.48
CA ASP A 165 9.99 5.30 -20.16
C ASP A 165 9.77 6.56 -19.28
N GLN A 166 9.14 6.41 -18.11
CA GLN A 166 8.87 7.47 -17.14
C GLN A 166 9.62 7.24 -15.82
N THR A 167 10.72 6.49 -15.87
CA THR A 167 11.58 6.23 -14.71
C THR A 167 12.75 7.18 -14.73
N GLU A 168 13.02 7.82 -13.60
CA GLU A 168 14.05 8.86 -13.50
C GLU A 168 14.91 8.66 -12.24
N HIS A 169 16.22 8.82 -12.41
CA HIS A 169 17.20 8.87 -11.32
C HIS A 169 17.63 10.32 -11.08
N THR A 170 17.45 10.83 -9.88
CA THR A 170 17.75 12.23 -9.53
C THR A 170 18.58 12.33 -8.25
N PRO A 171 19.36 13.39 -8.05
CA PRO A 171 20.10 13.60 -6.80
C PRO A 171 19.17 13.96 -5.62
N GLU A 172 18.01 14.52 -5.89
CA GLU A 172 17.02 14.97 -4.90
C GLU A 172 15.63 14.42 -5.22
N PRO A 173 14.74 14.33 -4.23
CA PRO A 173 13.38 13.86 -4.46
C PRO A 173 12.62 14.86 -5.35
N GLN A 174 11.95 14.36 -6.39
CA GLN A 174 11.14 15.19 -7.29
C GLN A 174 9.92 15.81 -6.62
N PHE A 175 9.43 15.21 -5.54
CA PHE A 175 8.30 15.69 -4.76
C PHE A 175 8.38 15.16 -3.33
N GLN A 176 7.75 15.87 -2.39
CA GLN A 176 7.68 15.49 -0.98
C GLN A 176 6.24 15.59 -0.47
N LEU A 177 5.86 14.70 0.43
CA LEU A 177 4.52 14.70 1.05
C LEU A 177 4.34 15.71 2.20
N ASN A 178 5.37 16.49 2.53
CA ASN A 178 5.44 17.27 3.76
C ASN A 178 4.93 18.71 3.64
N GLN A 179 4.01 18.99 2.73
CA GLN A 179 3.38 20.29 2.69
C GLN A 179 2.18 20.32 3.64
N THR A 180 2.08 21.36 4.46
CA THR A 180 1.22 21.39 5.66
C THR A 180 -0.08 22.17 5.49
N THR A 181 -0.42 22.65 4.31
CA THR A 181 -1.60 23.49 4.09
C THR A 181 -2.37 23.14 2.82
N GLY A 182 -3.69 23.11 2.93
CA GLY A 182 -4.59 23.01 1.78
C GLY A 182 -4.82 21.61 1.21
N PHE A 183 -4.41 20.56 1.91
CA PHE A 183 -4.32 19.21 1.36
C PHE A 183 -5.36 18.24 1.91
N THR A 184 -5.63 17.21 1.12
CA THR A 184 -6.36 16.04 1.59
C THR A 184 -5.45 15.19 2.48
N VAL A 185 -5.90 14.92 3.70
CA VAL A 185 -5.16 14.11 4.65
C VAL A 185 -5.57 12.64 4.52
N GLN A 186 -4.58 11.78 4.32
CA GLN A 186 -4.74 10.33 4.36
C GLN A 186 -3.83 9.75 5.44
N PRO A 187 -4.31 8.83 6.29
CA PRO A 187 -3.43 8.05 7.16
C PRO A 187 -2.47 7.21 6.32
N MET A 188 -1.18 7.44 6.49
CA MET A 188 -0.12 6.69 5.83
C MET A 188 0.52 5.75 6.83
N ASP A 189 0.38 4.46 6.60
CA ASP A 189 1.09 3.47 7.39
C ASP A 189 2.44 3.12 6.74
N ASP A 190 3.40 2.83 7.59
CA ASP A 190 4.75 2.43 7.22
C ASP A 190 5.30 1.38 8.20
N LEU A 191 6.40 0.75 7.84
CA LEU A 191 7.16 -0.13 8.74
C LEU A 191 7.84 0.71 9.82
N GLY A 192 7.75 0.25 11.07
CA GLY A 192 8.46 0.88 12.18
C GLY A 192 9.97 0.63 12.09
N GLU A 193 10.77 1.58 12.57
CA GLU A 193 12.25 1.55 12.51
C GLU A 193 12.87 0.30 13.14
N LYS A 194 12.22 -0.27 14.15
CA LYS A 194 12.70 -1.47 14.88
C LYS A 194 12.03 -2.77 14.43
N THR A 195 11.20 -2.71 13.39
CA THR A 195 10.51 -3.88 12.86
C THR A 195 11.51 -4.85 12.24
N THR A 196 11.32 -6.13 12.47
CA THR A 196 12.09 -7.22 11.87
C THR A 196 11.22 -8.01 10.90
N PHE A 197 11.81 -8.76 9.98
CA PHE A 197 11.08 -9.61 9.05
C PHE A 197 10.15 -10.60 9.77
N SER A 198 10.61 -11.20 10.88
CA SER A 198 9.81 -12.14 11.67
C SER A 198 8.50 -11.56 12.17
N LYS A 199 8.40 -10.23 12.37
CA LYS A 199 7.18 -9.55 12.82
C LYS A 199 6.11 -9.43 11.72
N ILE A 200 6.52 -9.40 10.46
CA ILE A 200 5.61 -9.26 9.32
C ILE A 200 5.40 -10.60 8.59
N ASN A 201 6.24 -11.60 8.84
CA ASN A 201 6.13 -12.92 8.26
C ASN A 201 4.88 -13.65 8.79
N PRO A 202 3.90 -14.01 7.95
CA PRO A 202 2.66 -14.66 8.38
C PRO A 202 2.89 -16.07 8.96
N PHE A 203 4.03 -16.68 8.66
CA PHE A 203 4.41 -18.01 9.18
C PHE A 203 5.19 -17.95 10.51
N SER A 204 5.53 -16.75 10.97
CA SER A 204 6.20 -16.54 12.25
C SER A 204 5.22 -16.60 13.42
N THR A 205 5.70 -17.06 14.56
CA THR A 205 4.97 -16.98 15.85
C THR A 205 4.97 -15.55 16.43
N GLN A 206 5.89 -14.71 15.98
CA GLN A 206 5.95 -13.30 16.39
C GLN A 206 4.83 -12.52 15.68
N LYS A 207 4.21 -11.61 16.44
CA LYS A 207 3.14 -10.73 15.90
C LYS A 207 3.61 -9.29 15.88
N ALA A 208 3.32 -8.60 14.79
CA ALA A 208 3.51 -7.16 14.71
C ALA A 208 2.59 -6.41 15.67
N GLN A 209 3.10 -5.36 16.29
CA GLN A 209 2.36 -4.44 17.14
C GLN A 209 2.09 -3.14 16.39
N LEU A 210 0.84 -2.67 16.45
CA LEU A 210 0.49 -1.34 15.95
C LEU A 210 1.27 -0.28 16.74
N ASP A 211 1.62 0.83 16.09
CA ASP A 211 2.40 1.95 16.60
C ASP A 211 3.88 1.64 16.92
N LYS A 212 4.30 0.39 16.77
CA LYS A 212 5.71 -0.02 16.91
C LYS A 212 6.27 -0.64 15.64
N ASP A 213 5.65 -1.72 15.19
CA ASP A 213 6.08 -2.45 14.00
C ASP A 213 5.39 -1.95 12.73
N ARG A 214 4.19 -1.39 12.88
CA ARG A 214 3.46 -0.67 11.86
C ARG A 214 3.04 0.68 12.42
N VAL A 215 3.68 1.73 11.97
CA VAL A 215 3.45 3.11 12.42
C VAL A 215 2.53 3.84 11.45
N ILE A 216 1.68 4.72 11.97
CA ILE A 216 0.73 5.48 11.17
C ILE A 216 1.00 6.94 11.36
N LYS A 217 1.19 7.66 10.26
CA LYS A 217 1.41 9.11 10.24
C LYS A 217 0.41 9.78 9.31
N PRO A 218 0.01 11.03 9.56
CA PRO A 218 -0.78 11.78 8.58
C PRO A 218 0.06 12.02 7.33
N GLY A 219 -0.46 11.67 6.17
CA GLY A 219 0.10 12.01 4.87
C GLY A 219 -0.74 13.11 4.22
N PHE A 220 -0.10 14.12 3.72
CA PHE A 220 -0.73 15.25 3.05
C PHE A 220 -0.62 15.09 1.54
N LEU A 221 -1.75 14.82 0.89
CA LEU A 221 -1.81 14.64 -0.56
C LEU A 221 -2.15 15.98 -1.23
N PRO A 222 -1.49 16.37 -2.32
CA PRO A 222 -1.76 17.60 -3.06
C PRO A 222 -3.07 17.46 -3.87
N LEU A 223 -4.18 17.20 -3.17
CA LEU A 223 -5.49 16.93 -3.73
C LEU A 223 -6.53 17.82 -3.06
N GLN A 224 -7.35 18.46 -3.86
CA GLN A 224 -8.50 19.24 -3.42
C GLN A 224 -9.79 18.47 -3.74
N LEU A 225 -10.70 18.39 -2.78
CA LEU A 225 -12.06 17.90 -3.01
C LEU A 225 -12.84 18.97 -3.79
N VAL A 226 -13.16 18.68 -5.06
CA VAL A 226 -13.85 19.61 -5.95
C VAL A 226 -15.34 19.32 -6.11
N ALA A 227 -15.75 18.06 -5.91
CA ALA A 227 -17.16 17.69 -5.89
C ALA A 227 -17.42 16.53 -4.94
N THR A 228 -18.60 16.50 -4.32
CA THR A 228 -19.02 15.43 -3.43
C THR A 228 -20.50 15.15 -3.58
N SER A 229 -20.88 13.88 -3.39
CA SER A 229 -22.27 13.44 -3.34
C SER A 229 -22.41 12.23 -2.39
N ALA A 230 -23.63 11.74 -2.24
CA ALA A 230 -23.84 10.52 -1.46
C ALA A 230 -23.09 9.29 -2.03
N ARG A 231 -22.79 9.28 -3.33
CA ARG A 231 -22.22 8.13 -4.03
C ARG A 231 -20.78 8.29 -4.46
N TYR A 232 -20.26 9.52 -4.55
CA TYR A 232 -18.89 9.76 -4.97
C TYR A 232 -18.29 11.02 -4.37
N ASP A 233 -16.96 11.07 -4.34
CA ASP A 233 -16.13 12.24 -4.15
C ASP A 233 -15.18 12.36 -5.34
N LEU A 234 -14.97 13.58 -5.82
CA LEU A 234 -14.01 13.91 -6.86
C LEU A 234 -12.91 14.79 -6.26
N TYR A 235 -11.68 14.36 -6.43
CA TYR A 235 -10.48 15.09 -6.05
C TYR A 235 -9.67 15.44 -7.29
N GLU A 236 -9.09 16.65 -7.30
CA GLU A 236 -8.15 17.10 -8.33
C GLU A 236 -6.83 17.52 -7.67
N ARG A 237 -5.74 17.20 -8.36
CA ARG A 237 -4.41 17.64 -7.96
C ARG A 237 -4.16 19.06 -8.49
N TYR A 238 -3.53 19.90 -7.68
CA TYR A 238 -3.14 21.27 -8.03
C TYR A 238 -1.63 21.41 -8.03
#